data_3c668f651a0feed75e6ceee5b9f3ff2a
#
_entry.id   3c668f651a0feed75e6ceee5b9f3ff2a
#
_cell.length_a   1.000
_cell.length_b   1.000
_cell.length_c   1.000
_cell.angle_alpha   90.00
_cell.angle_beta   90.00
_cell.angle_gamma   90.00
#
_symmetry.space_group_name_H-M   'P 1'
#
loop_
_entity.id
_entity.type
_entity.pdbx_description
1 polymer ?
#
loop_
_entity_poly.entity_id
_entity_poly.type
_entity_poly.pdbx_seq_one_letter_code
_entity_poly.pdbx_strand_id
1 'polypeptide(L)'
;MSETTDTASPVRTCTVRAASTLHARPAARLVQAIQDFDAELVLIHGTTRADAKSILDILVLSIQEGDWLEIEAGGADADAALKVLSDLFASDFAR
;
A
#
# COMPACT_ATOMS: atom_id res chain seq x y z
N MET A 1 -7.34 28.09 -9.65
CA MET A 1 -7.48 27.57 -9.57
C MET A 1 -7.72 26.70 -9.45
N SER A 2 -7.63 26.59 -9.24
CA SER A 2 -7.77 25.80 -9.19
C SER A 2 -8.20 25.00 -9.00
N GLU A 3 -8.27 24.64 -8.92
CA GLU A 3 -8.55 23.91 -8.81
C GLU A 3 -8.87 23.00 -8.95
N THR A 4 -8.68 22.78 -9.11
CA THR A 4 -8.85 21.99 -9.36
C THR A 4 -9.03 21.10 -9.30
N THR A 5 -8.64 20.97 -9.42
CA THR A 5 -8.55 20.03 -9.40
C THR A 5 -8.97 19.15 -8.61
N ASP A 6 -9.27 18.93 -8.03
CA ASP A 6 -9.73 18.17 -7.28
C ASP A 6 -10.88 17.45 -7.55
N THR A 7 -11.20 17.41 -8.49
CA THR A 7 -12.32 16.70 -8.97
C THR A 7 -12.08 15.26 -9.14
N ALA A 8 -10.83 14.89 -9.18
CA ALA A 8 -10.50 13.48 -9.23
C ALA A 8 -10.98 12.81 -7.98
N SER A 9 -11.10 11.50 -7.99
CA SER A 9 -11.42 10.74 -6.82
C SER A 9 -10.48 11.10 -5.69
N PRO A 10 -11.00 11.33 -4.50
CA PRO A 10 -10.11 11.67 -3.39
C PRO A 10 -9.17 10.52 -3.10
N VAL A 11 -7.96 10.88 -2.73
CA VAL A 11 -6.99 9.89 -2.28
C VAL A 11 -7.35 9.50 -0.85
N ARG A 12 -7.40 8.20 -0.61
CA ARG A 12 -7.64 7.65 0.72
C ARG A 12 -6.33 7.23 1.32
N THR A 13 -6.17 7.39 2.60
CA THR A 13 -4.94 7.01 3.27
C THR A 13 -5.23 6.20 4.52
N CYS A 14 -4.28 5.35 4.88
CA CYS A 14 -4.29 4.70 6.18
C CYS A 14 -2.87 4.45 6.61
N THR A 15 -2.68 4.23 7.90
CA THR A 15 -1.38 3.95 8.48
C THR A 15 -1.38 2.53 8.99
N VAL A 16 -0.32 1.78 8.66
CA VAL A 16 -0.17 0.41 9.11
C VAL A 16 1.20 0.22 9.72
N ARG A 17 1.35 -0.83 10.49
CA ARG A 17 2.63 -1.18 11.10
C ARG A 17 3.04 -2.55 10.62
N ALA A 18 4.31 -2.68 10.24
CA ALA A 18 4.83 -3.98 9.81
C ALA A 18 5.12 -4.84 11.04
N ALA A 19 4.46 -5.98 11.13
CA ALA A 19 4.68 -6.90 12.24
C ALA A 19 5.96 -7.69 12.05
N SER A 20 6.46 -7.77 10.82
CA SER A 20 7.74 -8.41 10.53
C SER A 20 8.35 -7.77 9.31
N THR A 21 9.63 -8.05 9.07
CA THR A 21 10.35 -7.51 7.93
C THR A 21 9.69 -7.95 6.62
N LEU A 22 9.55 -7.01 5.71
CA LEU A 22 8.87 -7.25 4.44
C LEU A 22 9.89 -7.69 3.38
N HIS A 23 10.09 -9.00 3.27
CA HIS A 23 10.96 -9.57 2.24
C HIS A 23 10.12 -10.02 1.03
N ALA A 24 10.72 -10.80 0.13
CA ALA A 24 10.08 -11.10 -1.16
C ALA A 24 8.75 -11.83 -1.05
N ARG A 25 8.61 -12.76 -0.10
CA ARG A 25 7.38 -13.56 0.00
C ARG A 25 6.17 -12.72 0.38
N PRO A 26 6.20 -11.95 1.48
CA PRO A 26 5.05 -11.11 1.79
C PRO A 26 4.84 -10.01 0.76
N ALA A 27 5.92 -9.49 0.14
CA ALA A 27 5.75 -8.49 -0.90
C ALA A 27 5.00 -9.07 -2.10
N ALA A 28 5.33 -10.29 -2.51
CA ALA A 28 4.62 -10.95 -3.60
C ALA A 28 3.16 -11.20 -3.24
N ARG A 29 2.91 -11.60 -2.00
CA ARG A 29 1.55 -11.83 -1.54
C ARG A 29 0.73 -10.55 -1.57
N LEU A 30 1.34 -9.44 -1.18
CA LEU A 30 0.71 -8.13 -1.23
C LEU A 30 0.29 -7.79 -2.66
N VAL A 31 1.22 -7.91 -3.59
CA VAL A 31 0.95 -7.59 -4.99
C VAL A 31 -0.16 -8.47 -5.54
N GLN A 32 -0.13 -9.77 -5.25
CA GLN A 32 -1.17 -10.68 -5.71
C GLN A 32 -2.54 -10.30 -5.18
N ALA A 33 -2.60 -9.83 -3.95
CA ALA A 33 -3.88 -9.51 -3.32
C ALA A 33 -4.55 -8.30 -3.94
N ILE A 34 -3.77 -7.39 -4.52
CA ILE A 34 -4.33 -6.12 -4.99
C ILE A 34 -4.23 -5.89 -6.48
N GLN A 35 -3.58 -6.79 -7.22
CA GLN A 35 -3.28 -6.48 -8.61
C GLN A 35 -4.52 -6.32 -9.49
N ASP A 36 -5.63 -6.94 -9.11
CA ASP A 36 -6.86 -6.88 -9.91
C ASP A 36 -7.76 -5.70 -9.53
N PHE A 37 -7.44 -4.98 -8.47
CA PHE A 37 -8.23 -3.81 -8.12
C PHE A 37 -7.94 -2.65 -9.07
N ASP A 38 -9.00 -1.94 -9.45
CA ASP A 38 -8.87 -0.70 -10.21
C ASP A 38 -8.52 0.42 -9.22
N ALA A 39 -7.28 0.45 -8.82
CA ALA A 39 -6.81 1.40 -7.84
C ALA A 39 -5.32 1.65 -8.04
N GLU A 40 -4.92 2.88 -7.77
CA GLU A 40 -3.50 3.22 -7.66
C GLU A 40 -3.15 3.20 -6.20
N LEU A 41 -2.15 2.42 -5.85
CA LEU A 41 -1.78 2.19 -4.47
C LEU A 41 -0.31 2.50 -4.29
N VAL A 42 -0.02 3.31 -3.28
CA VAL A 42 1.35 3.74 -2.99
C VAL A 42 1.65 3.41 -1.53
N LEU A 43 2.77 2.75 -1.30
CA LEU A 43 3.30 2.55 0.04
C LEU A 43 4.33 3.64 0.31
N ILE A 44 4.25 4.24 1.48
CA ILE A 44 5.17 5.31 1.87
C ILE A 44 5.86 4.93 3.16
N HIS A 45 7.19 4.87 3.10
CA HIS A 45 8.03 4.56 4.26
C HIS A 45 8.99 5.73 4.43
N GLY A 46 8.76 6.53 5.46
CA GLY A 46 9.50 7.76 5.61
C GLY A 46 9.18 8.70 4.45
N THR A 47 10.19 9.03 3.67
CA THR A 47 10.02 9.89 2.50
C THR A 47 10.04 9.11 1.19
N THR A 48 10.17 7.79 1.25
CA THR A 48 10.26 6.95 0.06
C THR A 48 8.90 6.39 -0.30
N ARG A 49 8.53 6.53 -1.56
CA ARG A 49 7.25 6.08 -2.08
C ARG A 49 7.49 4.91 -3.02
N ALA A 50 6.58 3.95 -3.00
CA ALA A 50 6.68 2.78 -3.87
C ALA A 50 5.32 2.42 -4.42
N ASP A 51 5.30 1.99 -5.67
CA ASP A 51 4.10 1.45 -6.28
C ASP A 51 3.80 0.11 -5.61
N ALA A 52 2.66 0.01 -4.95
CA ALA A 52 2.30 -1.20 -4.22
C ALA A 52 2.08 -2.40 -5.13
N LYS A 53 1.95 -2.17 -6.45
CA LYS A 53 1.79 -3.25 -7.41
C LYS A 53 3.11 -3.73 -7.99
N SER A 54 4.23 -3.22 -7.49
CA SER A 54 5.56 -3.60 -7.96
C SER A 54 6.35 -4.22 -6.82
N ILE A 55 6.66 -5.52 -6.93
CA ILE A 55 7.42 -6.22 -5.90
C ILE A 55 8.78 -5.55 -5.69
N LEU A 56 9.45 -5.20 -6.78
CA LEU A 56 10.78 -4.58 -6.67
C LEU A 56 10.72 -3.24 -5.94
N ASP A 57 9.72 -2.44 -6.25
CA ASP A 57 9.55 -1.15 -5.56
C ASP A 57 9.34 -1.34 -4.08
N ILE A 58 8.52 -2.33 -3.71
CA ILE A 58 8.25 -2.61 -2.31
C ILE A 58 9.53 -3.01 -1.59
N LEU A 59 10.34 -3.84 -2.22
CA LEU A 59 11.59 -4.31 -1.61
C LEU A 59 12.57 -3.17 -1.39
N VAL A 60 12.57 -2.18 -2.27
CA VAL A 60 13.45 -1.01 -2.13
C VAL A 60 13.12 -0.21 -0.86
N LEU A 61 11.87 -0.28 -0.39
CA LEU A 61 11.49 0.45 0.83
C LEU A 61 12.20 -0.06 2.08
N SER A 62 12.73 -1.27 2.06
CA SER A 62 13.46 -1.87 3.18
C SER A 62 12.66 -1.82 4.48
N ILE A 63 11.41 -2.26 4.40
CA ILE A 63 10.50 -2.22 5.55
C ILE A 63 10.92 -3.27 6.57
N GLN A 64 11.13 -2.82 7.81
CA GLN A 64 11.58 -3.68 8.90
C GLN A 64 10.46 -3.88 9.90
N GLU A 65 10.59 -4.93 10.70
CA GLU A 65 9.65 -5.17 11.79
C GLU A 65 9.50 -3.92 12.65
N GLY A 66 8.26 -3.55 12.91
CA GLY A 66 7.96 -2.39 13.74
C GLY A 66 7.83 -1.07 12.98
N ASP A 67 8.24 -1.04 11.73
CA ASP A 67 8.15 0.19 10.94
C ASP A 67 6.71 0.57 10.68
N TRP A 68 6.46 1.88 10.71
CA TRP A 68 5.17 2.44 10.33
C TRP A 68 5.19 2.83 8.87
N LEU A 69 4.09 2.59 8.20
CA LEU A 69 3.92 2.89 6.79
C LEU A 69 2.63 3.63 6.58
N GLU A 70 2.62 4.48 5.59
CA GLU A 70 1.38 5.08 5.12
C GLU A 70 1.02 4.45 3.77
N ILE A 71 -0.27 4.22 3.55
CA ILE A 71 -0.76 3.69 2.28
C ILE A 71 -1.71 4.72 1.70
N GLU A 72 -1.47 5.11 0.45
CA GLU A 72 -2.36 5.97 -0.29
C GLU A 72 -3.05 5.16 -1.37
N ALA A 73 -4.34 5.37 -1.54
CA ALA A 73 -5.11 4.67 -2.56
C ALA A 73 -6.02 5.63 -3.28
N GLY A 74 -6.02 5.55 -4.60
CA GLY A 74 -6.93 6.31 -5.45
C GLY A 74 -7.58 5.40 -6.45
N GLY A 75 -8.69 5.84 -7.04
CA GLY A 75 -9.38 5.07 -8.06
C GLY A 75 -10.64 4.42 -7.56
N ALA A 76 -11.31 3.70 -8.46
CA ALA A 76 -12.63 3.15 -8.19
C ALA A 76 -12.64 2.16 -7.03
N ASP A 77 -11.58 1.38 -6.89
CA ASP A 77 -11.51 0.33 -5.87
C ASP A 77 -10.63 0.73 -4.68
N ALA A 78 -10.41 2.02 -4.48
CA ALA A 78 -9.48 2.50 -3.45
C ALA A 78 -9.83 1.96 -2.06
N ASP A 79 -11.09 2.05 -1.66
CA ASP A 79 -11.49 1.62 -0.31
C ASP A 79 -11.31 0.11 -0.13
N ALA A 80 -11.72 -0.66 -1.13
CA ALA A 80 -11.59 -2.12 -1.06
C ALA A 80 -10.14 -2.53 -0.99
N ALA A 81 -9.29 -1.88 -1.79
CA ALA A 81 -7.87 -2.20 -1.81
C ALA A 81 -7.20 -1.83 -0.50
N LEU A 82 -7.54 -0.67 0.07
CA LEU A 82 -7.00 -0.27 1.36
C LEU A 82 -7.34 -1.27 2.45
N LYS A 83 -8.58 -1.75 2.44
CA LYS A 83 -8.99 -2.72 3.44
C LYS A 83 -8.19 -4.01 3.32
N VAL A 84 -7.99 -4.48 2.09
CA VAL A 84 -7.21 -5.69 1.88
C VAL A 84 -5.79 -5.51 2.38
N LEU A 85 -5.14 -4.38 2.04
CA LEU A 85 -3.78 -4.12 2.48
C LEU A 85 -3.69 -3.99 4.00
N SER A 86 -4.62 -3.25 4.58
CA SER A 86 -4.65 -3.08 6.03
C SER A 86 -4.79 -4.43 6.74
N ASP A 87 -5.65 -5.30 6.23
CA ASP A 87 -5.86 -6.62 6.82
C ASP A 87 -4.60 -7.48 6.68
N LEU A 88 -3.90 -7.39 5.54
CA LEU A 88 -2.66 -8.14 5.34
C LEU A 88 -1.60 -7.74 6.37
N PHE A 89 -1.41 -6.44 6.56
CA PHE A 89 -0.44 -5.97 7.55
C PHE A 89 -0.88 -6.36 8.97
N ALA A 90 -2.17 -6.25 9.27
CA ALA A 90 -2.66 -6.59 10.60
C ALA A 90 -2.50 -8.07 10.91
N SER A 91 -2.59 -8.94 9.90
CA SER A 91 -2.45 -10.38 10.08
C SER A 91 -1.02 -10.86 9.82
N ASP A 92 -0.09 -9.94 9.58
CA ASP A 92 1.29 -10.26 9.26
C ASP A 92 1.38 -11.19 8.05
N PHE A 93 0.50 -10.93 7.06
CA PHE A 93 0.49 -11.73 5.83
C PHE A 93 0.27 -13.22 6.11
N ALA A 94 -0.53 -13.52 7.10
CA ALA A 94 -0.70 -14.86 7.60
C ALA A 94 -1.52 -15.74 6.68
N ARG A 95 -1.86 -15.32 5.51
CA ARG A 95 -2.64 -16.16 4.68
C ARG A 95 -2.16 -16.25 3.33
#